data_95351b5052f11c0afbbc31120eebda92
#
_entry.id   95351b5052f11c0afbbc31120eebda92
#
_cell.length_a   1.000
_cell.length_b   1.000
_cell.length_c   1.000
_cell.angle_alpha   90.00
_cell.angle_beta   90.00
_cell.angle_gamma   90.00
#
_symmetry.space_group_name_H-M   'P 1'
#
loop_
_entity.id
_entity.type
_entity.pdbx_description
1 polymer ?
#
loop_
_entity_poly.entity_id
_entity_poly.type
_entity_poly.pdbx_seq_one_letter_code
_entity_poly.pdbx_strand_id
1 'polypeptide(L)'
;MVIDCFKEDNPLIQKKLKEVTVEEGMEIATKLFQILNERGDGIGLAANQVGIDAQVAVVNVREPLVLINPKIVEKHDEIPYYEGCLSYPGKGVHTKRYETVHVETEQEEGGWIFSGCDTGEEARGSWEDDKKKQDREMRTLEAVCVQHEIDHLNGMRIMDRKVDTTIRAEKKIGRNHLVTIKKGDAVKVLKYKKAQKFLNQGWEINEKN
;
A
#
# COMPACT_ATOMS: atom_id res chain seq x y z
N MET A 1 13.38 -0.73 28.43
CA MET A 1 12.02 -0.51 28.95
C MET A 1 11.09 -0.60 27.75
N VAL A 2 10.43 -1.73 27.54
CA VAL A 2 9.47 -1.91 26.43
C VAL A 2 8.32 -0.96 26.73
N ILE A 3 8.19 0.09 25.92
CA ILE A 3 7.09 1.02 26.02
C ILE A 3 5.86 0.29 25.51
N ASP A 4 4.97 -0.11 26.41
CA ASP A 4 3.70 -0.80 26.11
C ASP A 4 2.68 0.23 25.58
N CYS A 5 2.99 0.82 24.40
CA CYS A 5 2.25 1.95 23.82
C CYS A 5 1.28 1.52 22.71
N PHE A 6 1.27 0.24 22.38
CA PHE A 6 0.47 -0.30 21.27
C PHE A 6 -0.99 -0.59 21.67
N LYS A 7 -1.55 0.18 22.62
CA LYS A 7 -2.92 -0.06 23.06
C LYS A 7 -3.92 0.62 22.15
N GLU A 8 -4.93 -0.14 21.79
CA GLU A 8 -6.08 0.29 20.99
C GLU A 8 -6.80 1.52 21.57
N ASP A 9 -6.64 1.77 22.88
CA ASP A 9 -7.20 2.89 23.64
C ASP A 9 -6.30 4.13 23.71
N ASN A 10 -5.10 4.11 23.09
CA ASN A 10 -4.24 5.29 23.01
C ASN A 10 -4.92 6.41 22.21
N PRO A 11 -5.20 7.58 22.82
CA PRO A 11 -5.93 8.66 22.18
C PRO A 11 -5.23 9.25 20.94
N LEU A 12 -3.91 9.05 20.82
CA LEU A 12 -3.15 9.51 19.65
C LEU A 12 -3.39 8.64 18.41
N ILE A 13 -3.86 7.39 18.55
CA ILE A 13 -4.09 6.48 17.41
C ILE A 13 -5.13 7.03 16.43
N GLN A 14 -6.10 7.80 16.91
CA GLN A 14 -7.17 8.37 16.08
C GLN A 14 -7.04 9.89 15.91
N LYS A 15 -5.86 10.44 16.17
CA LYS A 15 -5.59 11.86 16.06
C LYS A 15 -4.63 12.14 14.91
N LYS A 16 -4.92 13.16 14.10
CA LYS A 16 -3.91 13.71 13.19
C LYS A 16 -2.80 14.36 14.03
N LEU A 17 -1.56 13.92 13.82
CA LEU A 17 -0.41 14.34 14.60
C LEU A 17 0.12 15.70 14.14
N LYS A 18 0.98 16.30 14.96
CA LYS A 18 1.58 17.61 14.72
C LYS A 18 2.79 17.49 13.78
N GLU A 19 2.93 18.43 12.87
CA GLU A 19 4.17 18.61 12.12
C GLU A 19 5.32 19.02 13.05
N VAL A 20 6.53 18.59 12.72
CA VAL A 20 7.76 18.85 13.48
C VAL A 20 8.87 19.32 12.55
N THR A 21 9.95 19.89 13.10
CA THR A 21 11.14 20.20 12.32
C THR A 21 11.87 18.93 11.89
N VAL A 22 12.69 19.01 10.85
CA VAL A 22 13.52 17.87 10.39
C VAL A 22 14.44 17.37 11.50
N GLU A 23 15.07 18.28 12.27
CA GLU A 23 15.95 17.93 13.39
C GLU A 23 15.21 17.13 14.46
N GLU A 24 14.08 17.62 14.94
CA GLU A 24 13.23 16.93 15.91
C GLU A 24 12.72 15.59 15.35
N GLY A 25 12.32 15.58 14.07
CA GLY A 25 11.87 14.39 13.39
C GLY A 25 12.92 13.29 13.33
N MET A 26 14.19 13.63 13.06
CA MET A 26 15.30 12.67 13.03
C MET A 26 15.62 12.09 14.42
N GLU A 27 15.51 12.89 15.49
CA GLU A 27 15.64 12.37 16.86
C GLU A 27 14.54 11.37 17.21
N ILE A 28 13.30 11.69 16.82
CA ILE A 28 12.15 10.79 17.02
C ILE A 28 12.33 9.52 16.19
N ALA A 29 12.72 9.63 14.92
CA ALA A 29 12.95 8.48 14.03
C ALA A 29 14.00 7.51 14.60
N THR A 30 15.08 8.03 15.18
CA THR A 30 16.09 7.21 15.85
C THR A 30 15.48 6.35 16.96
N LYS A 31 14.62 6.92 17.79
CA LYS A 31 13.89 6.19 18.85
C LYS A 31 12.94 5.16 18.27
N LEU A 32 12.23 5.51 17.20
CA LEU A 32 11.30 4.58 16.53
C LEU A 32 12.03 3.37 15.95
N PHE A 33 13.17 3.56 15.28
CA PHE A 33 13.99 2.44 14.79
C PHE A 33 14.52 1.56 15.91
N GLN A 34 14.95 2.16 17.03
CA GLN A 34 15.38 1.37 18.19
C GLN A 34 14.24 0.48 18.69
N ILE A 35 13.04 1.02 18.88
CA ILE A 35 11.86 0.27 19.34
C ILE A 35 11.48 -0.81 18.32
N LEU A 36 11.46 -0.49 17.02
CA LEU A 36 11.13 -1.42 15.95
C LEU A 36 12.11 -2.61 15.94
N ASN A 37 13.42 -2.34 16.08
CA ASN A 37 14.45 -3.36 16.11
C ASN A 37 14.39 -4.23 17.37
N GLU A 38 14.13 -3.63 18.54
CA GLU A 38 13.97 -4.38 19.80
C GLU A 38 12.75 -5.32 19.77
N ARG A 39 11.67 -4.93 19.09
CA ARG A 39 10.50 -5.77 18.90
C ARG A 39 10.75 -6.93 17.94
N GLY A 40 11.34 -6.66 16.79
CA GLY A 40 11.69 -7.64 15.77
C GLY A 40 10.50 -8.28 15.01
N ASP A 41 9.27 -7.82 15.26
CA ASP A 41 8.03 -8.36 14.65
C ASP A 41 7.29 -7.35 13.74
N GLY A 42 7.88 -6.17 13.51
CA GLY A 42 7.33 -5.10 12.67
C GLY A 42 8.29 -4.67 11.56
N ILE A 43 7.74 -4.07 10.52
CA ILE A 43 8.46 -3.50 9.38
C ILE A 43 8.24 -1.99 9.23
N GLY A 44 7.37 -1.40 10.05
CA GLY A 44 7.10 0.02 10.13
C GLY A 44 6.61 0.40 11.52
N LEU A 45 6.76 1.68 11.88
CA LEU A 45 6.34 2.22 13.15
C LEU A 45 6.10 3.72 13.06
N ALA A 46 4.92 4.17 13.47
CA ALA A 46 4.54 5.58 13.55
C ALA A 46 4.65 6.12 14.99
N ALA A 47 4.92 7.41 15.13
CA ALA A 47 5.14 8.07 16.41
C ALA A 47 3.94 7.94 17.37
N ASN A 48 2.68 7.99 16.89
CA ASN A 48 1.51 7.85 17.73
C ASN A 48 1.40 6.47 18.39
N GLN A 49 1.94 5.42 17.75
CA GLN A 49 1.93 4.07 18.31
C GLN A 49 2.80 3.95 19.57
N VAL A 50 3.72 4.87 19.75
CA VAL A 50 4.60 4.96 20.95
C VAL A 50 4.31 6.18 21.82
N GLY A 51 3.15 6.82 21.63
CA GLY A 51 2.69 7.92 22.47
C GLY A 51 3.32 9.28 22.15
N ILE A 52 3.92 9.46 20.98
CA ILE A 52 4.53 10.71 20.53
C ILE A 52 3.59 11.41 19.54
N ASP A 53 3.23 12.67 19.81
CA ASP A 53 2.36 13.52 18.97
C ASP A 53 3.21 14.25 17.91
N ALA A 54 3.75 13.51 16.93
CA ALA A 54 4.61 14.03 15.88
C ALA A 54 4.36 13.30 14.54
N GLN A 55 4.36 14.03 13.44
CA GLN A 55 4.25 13.49 12.09
C GLN A 55 5.56 12.82 11.65
N VAL A 56 5.95 11.75 12.36
CA VAL A 56 7.16 10.98 12.08
C VAL A 56 6.83 9.50 12.07
N ALA A 57 7.32 8.81 11.05
CA ALA A 57 7.25 7.36 10.98
C ALA A 57 8.55 6.79 10.40
N VAL A 58 8.79 5.51 10.63
CA VAL A 58 9.90 4.75 10.06
C VAL A 58 9.38 3.50 9.35
N VAL A 59 10.06 3.13 8.27
CA VAL A 59 9.79 1.92 7.49
C VAL A 59 11.12 1.18 7.30
N ASN A 60 11.12 -0.13 7.43
CA ASN A 60 12.30 -0.98 7.28
C ASN A 60 11.93 -2.24 6.47
N VAL A 61 11.67 -2.07 5.18
CA VAL A 61 11.31 -3.16 4.26
C VAL A 61 12.50 -3.53 3.38
N ARG A 62 12.97 -2.61 2.55
CA ARG A 62 14.13 -2.79 1.66
C ARG A 62 15.34 -2.08 2.22
N GLU A 63 15.19 -0.81 2.51
CA GLU A 63 16.17 0.06 3.14
C GLU A 63 15.50 0.82 4.28
N PRO A 64 16.23 1.16 5.36
CA PRO A 64 15.68 2.00 6.42
C PRO A 64 15.25 3.37 5.87
N LEU A 65 13.98 3.72 6.06
CA LEU A 65 13.38 4.94 5.57
C LEU A 65 12.77 5.73 6.73
N VAL A 66 13.02 7.03 6.76
CA VAL A 66 12.40 7.99 7.67
C VAL A 66 11.36 8.80 6.90
N LEU A 67 10.20 9.04 7.51
CA LEU A 67 9.14 9.88 6.97
C LEU A 67 8.86 11.01 7.96
N ILE A 68 9.17 12.25 7.60
CA ILE A 68 8.93 13.46 8.41
C ILE A 68 7.92 14.34 7.67
N ASN A 69 6.79 14.64 8.30
CA ASN A 69 5.67 15.38 7.75
C ASN A 69 5.21 14.86 6.36
N PRO A 70 5.08 13.52 6.17
CA PRO A 70 4.85 12.95 4.86
C PRO A 70 3.46 13.28 4.33
N LYS A 71 3.37 13.53 3.01
CA LYS A 71 2.11 13.77 2.31
C LYS A 71 2.07 12.93 1.04
N ILE A 72 1.05 12.10 0.86
CA ILE A 72 0.81 11.41 -0.41
C ILE A 72 0.21 12.45 -1.37
N VAL A 73 0.97 12.81 -2.40
CA VAL A 73 0.56 13.81 -3.40
C VAL A 73 -0.01 13.18 -4.66
N GLU A 74 0.38 11.94 -4.98
CA GLU A 74 -0.13 11.20 -6.13
C GLU A 74 -0.21 9.70 -5.80
N LYS A 75 -1.19 8.98 -6.40
CA LYS A 75 -1.40 7.56 -6.17
C LYS A 75 -2.09 6.92 -7.37
N HIS A 76 -1.64 5.71 -7.74
CA HIS A 76 -2.14 4.95 -8.89
C HIS A 76 -2.31 3.48 -8.56
N ASP A 77 -3.13 2.80 -9.35
CA ASP A 77 -3.35 1.35 -9.33
C ASP A 77 -3.80 0.82 -7.97
N GLU A 78 -5.11 0.99 -7.71
CA GLU A 78 -5.74 0.51 -6.49
C GLU A 78 -5.65 -1.00 -6.38
N ILE A 79 -5.18 -1.50 -5.22
CA ILE A 79 -5.05 -2.91 -4.90
C ILE A 79 -5.67 -3.25 -3.53
N PRO A 80 -6.31 -4.41 -3.37
CA PRO A 80 -6.58 -4.97 -2.06
C PRO A 80 -5.30 -5.59 -1.50
N TYR A 81 -4.96 -5.27 -0.25
CA TYR A 81 -3.79 -5.84 0.41
C TYR A 81 -4.15 -6.34 1.82
N TYR A 82 -3.66 -7.51 2.21
CA TYR A 82 -3.90 -8.04 3.56
C TYR A 82 -2.82 -7.51 4.51
N GLU A 83 -3.25 -6.78 5.53
CA GLU A 83 -2.36 -6.14 6.50
C GLU A 83 -2.70 -6.53 7.93
N GLY A 84 -1.66 -6.61 8.77
CA GLY A 84 -1.75 -6.52 10.22
C GLY A 84 -1.27 -5.15 10.69
N CYS A 85 -1.39 -4.89 11.99
CA CYS A 85 -0.88 -3.69 12.63
C CYS A 85 -0.41 -4.03 14.04
N LEU A 86 0.74 -3.49 14.45
CA LEU A 86 1.29 -3.66 15.80
C LEU A 86 0.34 -3.16 16.90
N SER A 87 -0.50 -2.14 16.59
CA SER A 87 -1.53 -1.64 17.49
C SER A 87 -2.76 -2.54 17.60
N TYR A 88 -2.90 -3.53 16.74
CA TYR A 88 -4.03 -4.47 16.69
C TYR A 88 -3.54 -5.92 16.58
N PRO A 89 -2.82 -6.43 17.59
CA PRO A 89 -2.20 -7.76 17.51
C PRO A 89 -3.23 -8.85 17.25
N GLY A 90 -2.89 -9.75 16.34
CA GLY A 90 -3.76 -10.87 15.95
C GLY A 90 -4.97 -10.46 15.05
N LYS A 91 -5.12 -9.19 14.71
CA LYS A 91 -6.17 -8.72 13.79
C LYS A 91 -5.53 -8.35 12.45
N GLY A 92 -5.91 -9.04 11.38
CA GLY A 92 -5.54 -8.69 10.01
C GLY A 92 -6.79 -8.43 9.19
N VAL A 93 -6.71 -7.50 8.26
CA VAL A 93 -7.82 -7.13 7.37
C VAL A 93 -7.32 -6.88 5.96
N HIS A 94 -8.18 -7.11 4.98
CA HIS A 94 -7.92 -6.59 3.63
C HIS A 94 -8.26 -5.11 3.59
N THR A 95 -7.30 -4.32 3.13
CA THR A 95 -7.40 -2.86 3.03
C THR A 95 -7.32 -2.42 1.59
N LYS A 96 -7.78 -1.20 1.34
CA LYS A 96 -7.62 -0.51 0.07
C LYS A 96 -6.28 0.22 0.08
N ARG A 97 -5.37 -0.19 -0.82
CA ARG A 97 -4.04 0.43 -1.03
C ARG A 97 -3.82 0.77 -2.49
N TYR A 98 -2.69 1.40 -2.76
CA TYR A 98 -2.26 1.75 -4.12
C TYR A 98 -0.90 1.13 -4.39
N GLU A 99 -0.72 0.55 -5.58
CA GLU A 99 0.53 -0.08 -5.98
C GLU A 99 1.65 0.97 -6.16
N THR A 100 1.27 2.19 -6.59
CA THR A 100 2.20 3.31 -6.74
C THR A 100 1.71 4.51 -5.95
N VAL A 101 2.60 5.11 -5.15
CA VAL A 101 2.38 6.36 -4.43
C VAL A 101 3.58 7.29 -4.55
N HIS A 102 3.32 8.57 -4.75
CA HIS A 102 4.32 9.64 -4.63
C HIS A 102 4.13 10.33 -3.28
N VAL A 103 5.19 10.39 -2.49
CA VAL A 103 5.20 10.92 -1.13
C VAL A 103 6.20 12.05 -1.03
N GLU A 104 5.74 13.24 -0.72
CA GLU A 104 6.58 14.36 -0.33
C GLU A 104 6.87 14.32 1.16
N THR A 105 8.06 14.77 1.57
CA THR A 105 8.51 14.84 2.97
C THR A 105 9.33 16.12 3.18
N GLU A 106 9.49 16.53 4.44
CA GLU A 106 10.29 17.74 4.76
C GLU A 106 11.81 17.54 4.60
N GLN A 107 12.29 16.29 4.67
CA GLN A 107 13.73 16.02 4.63
C GLN A 107 14.27 15.76 3.22
N GLU A 108 13.41 15.60 2.20
CA GLU A 108 13.84 15.26 0.84
C GLU A 108 13.09 16.10 -0.21
N GLU A 109 13.83 16.91 -0.94
CA GLU A 109 13.27 17.73 -2.02
C GLU A 109 12.77 16.82 -3.17
N GLY A 110 11.52 17.03 -3.63
CA GLY A 110 10.89 16.23 -4.67
C GLY A 110 10.29 14.90 -4.19
N GLY A 111 10.55 14.51 -2.93
CA GLY A 111 9.97 13.30 -2.32
C GLY A 111 10.41 11.99 -2.95
N TRP A 112 9.64 10.93 -2.70
CA TRP A 112 9.91 9.57 -3.18
C TRP A 112 8.71 8.94 -3.90
N ILE A 113 9.00 8.14 -4.91
CA ILE A 113 8.01 7.30 -5.59
C ILE A 113 8.21 5.86 -5.13
N PHE A 114 7.20 5.29 -4.48
CA PHE A 114 7.13 3.88 -4.12
C PHE A 114 6.22 3.17 -5.11
N SER A 115 6.72 2.14 -5.79
CA SER A 115 5.95 1.42 -6.80
C SER A 115 6.27 -0.07 -6.80
N GLY A 116 5.23 -0.89 -6.74
CA GLY A 116 5.31 -2.33 -6.98
C GLY A 116 5.39 -2.69 -8.47
N CYS A 117 5.10 -1.74 -9.37
CA CYS A 117 5.18 -1.98 -10.80
C CYS A 117 6.64 -2.04 -11.28
N ASP A 118 6.92 -2.91 -12.25
CA ASP A 118 8.19 -2.91 -12.97
C ASP A 118 8.27 -1.66 -13.86
N THR A 119 9.30 -0.85 -13.65
CA THR A 119 9.58 0.36 -14.44
C THR A 119 10.30 0.06 -15.75
N GLY A 120 9.98 -1.04 -16.42
CA GLY A 120 10.44 -1.36 -17.76
C GLY A 120 11.48 -2.48 -17.85
N GLU A 121 11.28 -3.31 -18.82
CA GLU A 121 11.95 -4.47 -19.39
C GLU A 121 11.43 -5.83 -18.88
N GLU A 122 10.58 -6.43 -19.71
CA GLU A 122 10.18 -7.84 -19.59
C GLU A 122 11.42 -8.74 -19.86
N ALA A 123 12.05 -9.26 -18.79
CA ALA A 123 13.01 -10.34 -18.95
C ALA A 123 12.28 -11.68 -19.18
N ARG A 124 12.81 -12.46 -20.09
CA ARG A 124 12.31 -13.81 -20.44
C ARG A 124 13.29 -14.85 -19.89
N GLY A 125 12.92 -15.52 -18.78
CA GLY A 125 13.71 -16.64 -18.24
C GLY A 125 13.26 -17.05 -16.83
N SER A 126 13.17 -18.37 -16.54
CA SER A 126 12.46 -18.88 -15.36
C SER A 126 13.03 -18.48 -13.98
N TRP A 127 14.35 -18.48 -13.79
CA TRP A 127 14.98 -18.10 -12.51
C TRP A 127 15.08 -16.57 -12.31
N GLU A 128 15.16 -15.81 -13.39
CA GLU A 128 15.05 -14.35 -13.37
C GLU A 128 13.63 -13.88 -13.05
N ASP A 129 12.63 -14.65 -13.47
CA ASP A 129 11.22 -14.37 -13.19
C ASP A 129 10.91 -14.50 -11.68
N ASP A 130 11.47 -15.49 -10.98
CA ASP A 130 11.28 -15.67 -9.53
C ASP A 130 11.93 -14.53 -8.73
N LYS A 131 13.14 -14.12 -9.09
CA LYS A 131 13.83 -13.00 -8.45
C LYS A 131 13.11 -11.67 -8.67
N LYS A 132 12.63 -11.42 -9.89
CA LYS A 132 11.84 -10.23 -10.22
C LYS A 132 10.51 -10.22 -9.49
N LYS A 133 9.84 -11.37 -9.37
CA LYS A 133 8.61 -11.50 -8.60
C LYS A 133 8.84 -11.15 -7.14
N GLN A 134 9.91 -11.68 -6.53
CA GLN A 134 10.27 -11.39 -5.14
C GLN A 134 10.59 -9.90 -4.95
N ASP A 135 11.33 -9.26 -5.86
CA ASP A 135 11.63 -7.84 -5.79
C ASP A 135 10.36 -6.98 -5.93
N ARG A 136 9.46 -7.36 -6.83
CA ARG A 136 8.14 -6.71 -6.95
C ARG A 136 7.31 -6.85 -5.67
N GLU A 137 7.27 -8.04 -5.08
CA GLU A 137 6.56 -8.27 -3.82
C GLU A 137 7.11 -7.39 -2.69
N MET A 138 8.43 -7.24 -2.60
CA MET A 138 9.09 -6.39 -1.60
C MET A 138 8.82 -4.90 -1.86
N ARG A 139 8.83 -4.44 -3.10
CA ARG A 139 8.46 -3.05 -3.45
C ARG A 139 6.99 -2.77 -3.16
N THR A 140 6.09 -3.69 -3.49
CA THR A 140 4.67 -3.56 -3.15
C THR A 140 4.47 -3.49 -1.64
N LEU A 141 5.15 -4.35 -0.88
CA LEU A 141 5.12 -4.33 0.58
C LEU A 141 5.62 -2.99 1.14
N GLU A 142 6.71 -2.43 0.60
CA GLU A 142 7.23 -1.13 0.99
C GLU A 142 6.22 0.00 0.72
N ALA A 143 5.64 0.04 -0.50
CA ALA A 143 4.63 1.02 -0.86
C ALA A 143 3.38 0.94 0.04
N VAL A 144 2.95 -0.26 0.40
CA VAL A 144 1.84 -0.49 1.33
C VAL A 144 2.21 -0.06 2.75
N CYS A 145 3.41 -0.43 3.24
CA CYS A 145 3.89 -0.05 4.56
C CYS A 145 3.97 1.48 4.71
N VAL A 146 4.52 2.19 3.73
CA VAL A 146 4.55 3.66 3.71
C VAL A 146 3.14 4.26 3.84
N GLN A 147 2.17 3.74 3.10
CA GLN A 147 0.78 4.19 3.21
C GLN A 147 0.17 3.88 4.59
N HIS A 148 0.51 2.74 5.18
CA HIS A 148 0.07 2.32 6.51
C HIS A 148 0.58 3.30 7.58
N GLU A 149 1.87 3.62 7.56
CA GLU A 149 2.46 4.54 8.53
C GLU A 149 1.91 5.97 8.35
N ILE A 150 1.72 6.44 7.12
CA ILE A 150 1.09 7.75 6.85
C ILE A 150 -0.36 7.79 7.35
N ASP A 151 -1.11 6.68 7.24
CA ASP A 151 -2.45 6.58 7.82
C ASP A 151 -2.41 6.78 9.34
N HIS A 152 -1.47 6.15 10.05
CA HIS A 152 -1.28 6.35 11.48
C HIS A 152 -1.03 7.82 11.84
N LEU A 153 -0.19 8.52 11.07
CA LEU A 153 0.10 9.95 11.28
C LEU A 153 -1.14 10.84 11.09
N ASN A 154 -2.09 10.39 10.27
CA ASN A 154 -3.35 11.07 10.02
C ASN A 154 -4.51 10.60 10.92
N GLY A 155 -4.24 9.74 11.91
CA GLY A 155 -5.24 9.21 12.84
C GLY A 155 -6.15 8.16 12.23
N MET A 156 -5.74 7.49 11.17
CA MET A 156 -6.47 6.42 10.50
C MET A 156 -5.96 5.05 10.94
N ARG A 157 -6.88 4.10 11.08
CA ARG A 157 -6.59 2.71 11.44
C ARG A 157 -6.74 1.80 10.23
N ILE A 158 -6.14 0.62 10.26
CA ILE A 158 -6.34 -0.39 9.19
C ILE A 158 -7.83 -0.72 9.00
N MET A 159 -8.65 -0.65 10.08
CA MET A 159 -10.09 -0.90 10.01
C MET A 159 -10.82 0.15 9.17
N ASP A 160 -10.33 1.40 9.12
CA ASP A 160 -10.92 2.49 8.34
C ASP A 160 -10.63 2.35 6.84
N ARG A 161 -9.66 1.49 6.48
CA ARG A 161 -9.30 1.13 5.10
C ARG A 161 -9.86 -0.23 4.68
N LYS A 162 -10.59 -0.91 5.58
CA LYS A 162 -11.10 -2.25 5.31
C LYS A 162 -11.95 -2.28 4.03
N VAL A 163 -11.65 -3.25 3.18
CA VAL A 163 -12.49 -3.57 2.01
C VAL A 163 -13.13 -4.94 2.19
N ASP A 164 -14.35 -5.07 1.69
CA ASP A 164 -15.04 -6.35 1.66
C ASP A 164 -14.52 -7.17 0.47
N THR A 165 -13.66 -8.15 0.76
CA THR A 165 -13.10 -9.04 -0.26
C THR A 165 -14.12 -10.05 -0.79
N THR A 166 -15.34 -10.06 -0.26
CA THR A 166 -16.45 -10.83 -0.86
C THR A 166 -16.97 -10.19 -2.15
N ILE A 167 -16.66 -8.91 -2.41
CA ILE A 167 -16.71 -8.37 -3.77
C ILE A 167 -15.58 -9.06 -4.51
N ARG A 168 -15.91 -10.13 -5.24
CA ARG A 168 -14.99 -10.85 -6.14
C ARG A 168 -14.14 -9.81 -6.85
N ALA A 169 -12.79 -9.84 -6.62
CA ALA A 169 -11.87 -9.18 -7.53
C ALA A 169 -12.36 -9.55 -8.92
N GLU A 170 -12.76 -8.57 -9.73
CA GLU A 170 -13.19 -8.83 -11.10
C GLU A 170 -12.10 -9.69 -11.67
N LYS A 171 -12.43 -10.98 -11.94
CA LYS A 171 -11.43 -11.94 -12.43
C LYS A 171 -10.80 -11.28 -13.62
N LYS A 172 -9.52 -10.87 -13.52
CA LYS A 172 -8.79 -10.31 -14.66
C LYS A 172 -8.95 -11.30 -15.80
N ILE A 173 -9.80 -10.97 -16.76
CA ILE A 173 -10.17 -11.86 -17.85
C ILE A 173 -8.88 -12.10 -18.65
N GLY A 174 -8.37 -13.32 -18.63
CA GLY A 174 -7.13 -13.67 -19.30
C GLY A 174 -7.20 -13.31 -20.79
N ARG A 175 -6.12 -12.79 -21.37
CA ARG A 175 -6.06 -12.30 -22.76
C ARG A 175 -6.66 -13.27 -23.79
N ASN A 176 -6.56 -14.57 -23.55
CA ASN A 176 -7.07 -15.63 -24.42
C ASN A 176 -8.44 -16.18 -24.00
N HIS A 177 -9.00 -15.70 -22.87
CA HIS A 177 -10.33 -16.09 -22.42
C HIS A 177 -11.41 -15.66 -23.43
N LEU A 178 -12.37 -16.53 -23.72
CA LEU A 178 -13.50 -16.19 -24.58
C LEU A 178 -14.50 -15.37 -23.76
N VAL A 179 -14.86 -14.21 -24.27
CA VAL A 179 -15.88 -13.33 -23.67
C VAL A 179 -17.00 -13.09 -24.67
N THR A 180 -18.20 -13.02 -24.16
CA THR A 180 -19.38 -12.57 -24.93
C THR A 180 -19.51 -11.07 -24.72
N ILE A 181 -19.51 -10.29 -25.81
CA ILE A 181 -19.75 -8.84 -25.76
C ILE A 181 -21.04 -8.49 -26.47
N LYS A 182 -21.74 -7.45 -26.00
CA LYS A 182 -23.02 -7.00 -26.51
C LYS A 182 -23.03 -5.49 -26.75
N LYS A 183 -23.72 -5.07 -27.82
CA LYS A 183 -24.08 -3.67 -28.06
C LYS A 183 -25.45 -3.61 -28.76
N GLY A 184 -26.47 -3.14 -28.04
CA GLY A 184 -27.85 -3.29 -28.49
C GLY A 184 -28.24 -4.77 -28.64
N ASP A 185 -28.75 -5.15 -29.79
CA ASP A 185 -29.10 -6.55 -30.11
C ASP A 185 -27.93 -7.37 -30.68
N ALA A 186 -26.81 -6.72 -30.99
CA ALA A 186 -25.64 -7.38 -31.54
C ALA A 186 -24.82 -8.07 -30.44
N VAL A 187 -24.52 -9.35 -30.63
CA VAL A 187 -23.71 -10.19 -29.73
C VAL A 187 -22.53 -10.77 -30.46
N LYS A 188 -21.35 -10.80 -29.84
CA LYS A 188 -20.13 -11.41 -30.36
C LYS A 188 -19.43 -12.21 -29.28
N VAL A 189 -18.89 -13.39 -29.66
CA VAL A 189 -18.02 -14.20 -28.79
C VAL A 189 -16.61 -14.19 -29.38
N LEU A 190 -15.64 -13.69 -28.61
CA LEU A 190 -14.26 -13.58 -29.08
C LEU A 190 -13.28 -13.57 -27.90
N LYS A 191 -11.99 -13.80 -28.20
CA LYS A 191 -10.94 -13.72 -27.17
C LYS A 191 -10.86 -12.30 -26.59
N TYR A 192 -10.71 -12.18 -25.28
CA TYR A 192 -10.70 -10.91 -24.56
C TYR A 192 -9.74 -9.87 -25.17
N LYS A 193 -8.53 -10.29 -25.59
CA LYS A 193 -7.59 -9.41 -26.32
C LYS A 193 -8.17 -8.76 -27.58
N LYS A 194 -9.11 -9.43 -28.26
CA LYS A 194 -9.80 -8.89 -29.44
C LYS A 194 -11.03 -8.07 -29.04
N ALA A 195 -11.62 -8.36 -27.88
CA ALA A 195 -12.77 -7.64 -27.37
C ALA A 195 -12.43 -6.20 -26.96
N GLN A 196 -11.22 -5.94 -26.49
CA GLN A 196 -10.82 -4.62 -25.98
C GLN A 196 -11.11 -3.47 -26.97
N LYS A 197 -10.84 -3.66 -28.27
CA LYS A 197 -11.14 -2.63 -29.29
C LYS A 197 -12.65 -2.34 -29.42
N PHE A 198 -13.49 -3.33 -29.14
CA PHE A 198 -14.95 -3.17 -29.18
C PHE A 198 -15.47 -2.53 -27.87
N LEU A 199 -14.87 -2.87 -26.72
CA LEU A 199 -15.18 -2.26 -25.45
C LEU A 199 -14.93 -0.74 -25.51
N ASN A 200 -13.82 -0.30 -26.11
CA ASN A 200 -13.53 1.12 -26.37
C ASN A 200 -14.52 1.80 -27.34
N GLN A 201 -15.38 1.03 -28.02
CA GLN A 201 -16.43 1.51 -28.92
C GLN A 201 -17.83 1.41 -28.29
N GLY A 202 -17.92 1.20 -26.96
CA GLY A 202 -19.17 1.14 -26.20
C GLY A 202 -19.88 -0.21 -26.28
N TRP A 203 -19.13 -1.30 -26.50
CA TRP A 203 -19.62 -2.67 -26.27
C TRP A 203 -19.39 -3.04 -24.81
N GLU A 204 -20.26 -3.84 -24.25
CA GLU A 204 -20.20 -4.29 -22.86
C GLU A 204 -19.99 -5.81 -22.80
N ILE A 205 -19.28 -6.29 -21.78
CA ILE A 205 -19.14 -7.73 -21.54
C ILE A 205 -20.48 -8.24 -20.98
N ASN A 206 -21.04 -9.23 -21.64
CA ASN A 206 -22.26 -9.88 -21.18
C ASN A 206 -21.88 -11.11 -20.33
N GLU A 207 -21.78 -10.94 -19.02
CA GLU A 207 -21.62 -12.04 -18.06
C GLU A 207 -22.97 -12.74 -17.85
N LYS A 208 -23.31 -13.62 -18.77
CA LYS A 208 -24.27 -14.70 -18.50
C LYS A 208 -23.63 -15.99 -19.00
N ASN A 209 -22.83 -16.62 -18.14
CA ASN A 209 -22.73 -18.07 -17.96
C ASN A 209 -22.00 -18.37 -16.65
#